data_2f3b9d8ce129ba1ab78a537f15c09258
#
_entry.id   2f3b9d8ce129ba1ab78a537f15c09258
#
_cell.length_a   1.000
_cell.length_b   1.000
_cell.length_c   1.000
_cell.angle_alpha   90.00
_cell.angle_beta   90.00
_cell.angle_gamma   90.00
#
_symmetry.space_group_name_H-M   'P 1'
#
loop_
_entity.id
_entity.type
_entity.pdbx_description
1 polymer ?
#
loop_
_entity_poly.entity_id
_entity_poly.type
_entity_poly.pdbx_seq_one_letter_code
_entity_poly.pdbx_strand_id
1 'polypeptide(L)'
;MRPVHRFAFPITLSTLCCAAACAQSSVTLYGLLDGGVAYVSHAAAANGASGSAFRFGNAMSGNRWGLKGSEELGGGLSAVFQLESGYSLGTGMAAQGGREFGRTAIVGLSSTRWGTVRMGRQYDPLVDLVSALTEDAYFGLTFGPPGDVDNYDGSMRVNNAIKYTSPLVGGLRIAALYGFGGVAGATSAGQTWSVAGSYAYGSFSVAAGYFSANGGNTMNGAGVRTWSASTDSPFNTAANVGFASTHAVNIARIAGQYAAGAWTVGAGYSRTEYVPDGASVFQVRTRFNDGSAFANYRIGAALNVGIGYHYTWLAGASAAHYHQLNAGVDYLLSKRTDVYAIAAFQRASGTTLGADGTRVTAQAVIGDYGLNAGANTQTIVAIGMRQRF
;
A
#
# COMPACT_ATOMS: atom_id res chain seq x y z
N MET A 1 56.16 -75.54 5.65
CA MET A 1 56.15 -74.11 5.98
C MET A 1 55.79 -73.37 4.67
N ARG A 2 54.60 -72.78 4.60
CA ARG A 2 54.17 -72.00 3.51
C ARG A 2 54.13 -70.53 3.91
N PRO A 3 54.62 -69.56 3.13
CA PRO A 3 54.57 -68.14 3.49
C PRO A 3 53.15 -67.54 3.25
N VAL A 4 52.70 -66.75 4.21
CA VAL A 4 51.47 -66.01 4.18
C VAL A 4 51.73 -64.65 3.49
N HIS A 5 51.13 -64.43 2.35
CA HIS A 5 51.15 -63.13 1.65
C HIS A 5 50.14 -62.18 2.33
N ARG A 6 50.63 -61.09 2.94
CA ARG A 6 49.84 -59.99 3.43
C ARG A 6 49.54 -59.05 2.23
N PHE A 7 48.27 -58.96 1.86
CA PHE A 7 47.79 -57.91 0.95
C PHE A 7 47.57 -56.65 1.74
N ALA A 8 48.34 -55.61 1.46
CA ALA A 8 48.05 -54.25 1.97
C ALA A 8 47.14 -53.53 0.95
N PHE A 9 45.94 -53.22 1.37
CA PHE A 9 45.01 -52.35 0.58
C PHE A 9 45.39 -50.88 0.90
N PRO A 10 45.67 -50.04 -0.10
CA PRO A 10 45.81 -48.61 0.10
C PRO A 10 44.41 -47.98 0.25
N ILE A 11 44.10 -47.46 1.45
CA ILE A 11 42.93 -46.61 1.71
C ILE A 11 43.26 -45.23 1.12
N THR A 12 42.75 -44.94 -0.07
CA THR A 12 42.78 -43.60 -0.66
C THR A 12 41.75 -42.74 0.09
N LEU A 13 42.21 -41.90 1.00
CA LEU A 13 41.42 -40.91 1.72
C LEU A 13 41.11 -39.79 0.72
N SER A 14 39.93 -39.86 0.06
CA SER A 14 39.38 -38.78 -0.78
C SER A 14 38.99 -37.61 0.14
N THR A 15 39.86 -36.62 0.25
CA THR A 15 39.51 -35.33 0.85
C THR A 15 38.43 -34.68 -0.04
N LEU A 16 37.15 -34.80 0.36
CA LEU A 16 36.07 -33.89 -0.13
C LEU A 16 36.48 -32.49 0.32
N CYS A 17 37.07 -31.71 -0.59
CA CYS A 17 37.04 -30.24 -0.49
C CYS A 17 35.60 -29.81 -0.55
N CYS A 18 34.94 -29.58 0.61
CA CYS A 18 33.81 -28.69 0.71
C CYS A 18 34.31 -27.34 0.22
N ALA A 19 34.05 -27.01 -1.06
CA ALA A 19 34.08 -25.62 -1.49
C ALA A 19 33.11 -24.89 -0.57
N ALA A 20 33.61 -24.17 0.42
CA ALA A 20 32.85 -23.23 1.20
C ALA A 20 32.30 -22.24 0.15
N ALA A 21 31.04 -22.43 -0.26
CA ALA A 21 30.31 -21.39 -0.96
C ALA A 21 30.33 -20.20 0.00
N CYS A 22 31.18 -19.21 -0.28
CA CYS A 22 31.12 -17.93 0.41
C CYS A 22 29.77 -17.33 0.05
N ALA A 23 28.74 -17.67 0.82
CA ALA A 23 27.45 -17.03 0.74
C ALA A 23 27.68 -15.57 1.09
N GLN A 24 27.68 -14.70 0.07
CA GLN A 24 27.81 -13.27 0.26
C GLN A 24 26.48 -12.77 0.78
N SER A 25 26.33 -12.79 2.11
CA SER A 25 25.17 -12.21 2.77
C SER A 25 25.34 -10.69 2.83
N SER A 26 24.32 -9.97 2.43
CA SER A 26 24.26 -8.51 2.52
C SER A 26 23.11 -8.10 3.42
N VAL A 27 23.38 -7.20 4.36
CA VAL A 27 22.35 -6.51 5.15
C VAL A 27 22.47 -5.02 4.88
N THR A 28 21.36 -4.41 4.49
CA THR A 28 21.30 -2.98 4.17
C THR A 28 20.33 -2.30 5.13
N LEU A 29 20.81 -1.27 5.84
CA LEU A 29 19.98 -0.28 6.51
C LEU A 29 19.52 0.72 5.45
N TYR A 30 18.25 1.03 5.41
CA TYR A 30 17.68 2.00 4.49
C TYR A 30 16.54 2.78 5.15
N GLY A 31 16.18 3.91 4.55
CA GLY A 31 15.04 4.67 5.03
C GLY A 31 14.67 5.87 4.17
N LEU A 32 13.59 6.51 4.58
CA LEU A 32 13.06 7.73 3.99
C LEU A 32 12.52 8.63 5.10
N LEU A 33 12.98 9.86 5.10
CA LEU A 33 12.49 10.96 5.92
C LEU A 33 11.73 11.92 5.01
N ASP A 34 10.49 12.21 5.35
CA ASP A 34 9.65 13.22 4.71
C ASP A 34 9.14 14.17 5.78
N GLY A 35 9.56 15.41 5.74
CA GLY A 35 9.16 16.46 6.65
C GLY A 35 8.71 17.69 5.89
N GLY A 36 7.49 18.13 6.19
CA GLY A 36 6.90 19.29 5.55
C GLY A 36 5.93 20.02 6.47
N VAL A 37 5.61 21.25 6.07
CA VAL A 37 4.56 22.06 6.69
C VAL A 37 3.39 22.12 5.74
N ALA A 38 2.21 21.79 6.23
CA ALA A 38 0.98 21.82 5.48
C ALA A 38 -0.02 22.81 6.10
N TYR A 39 -0.66 23.59 5.26
CA TYR A 39 -1.92 24.27 5.56
C TYR A 39 -3.08 23.40 5.14
N VAL A 40 -4.05 23.19 6.03
CA VAL A 40 -5.27 22.42 5.77
C VAL A 40 -6.47 23.29 6.09
N SER A 41 -7.31 23.57 5.09
CA SER A 41 -8.58 24.25 5.32
C SER A 41 -9.64 23.29 5.86
N HIS A 42 -10.61 23.80 6.61
CA HIS A 42 -11.77 23.03 7.11
C HIS A 42 -11.42 21.72 7.82
N ALA A 43 -10.27 21.64 8.49
CA ALA A 43 -9.95 20.48 9.34
C ALA A 43 -10.99 20.34 10.46
N ALA A 44 -11.46 19.11 10.72
CA ALA A 44 -12.43 18.84 11.78
C ALA A 44 -11.80 19.09 13.15
N ALA A 45 -12.46 19.92 13.97
CA ALA A 45 -12.08 20.14 15.35
C ALA A 45 -12.83 19.18 16.29
N ALA A 46 -12.29 18.96 17.49
CA ALA A 46 -12.86 18.04 18.47
C ALA A 46 -14.30 18.41 18.94
N ASN A 47 -14.67 19.67 18.81
CA ASN A 47 -16.03 20.17 19.14
C ASN A 47 -17.03 20.06 17.96
N GLY A 48 -16.67 19.37 16.87
CA GLY A 48 -17.50 19.22 15.67
C GLY A 48 -17.48 20.43 14.71
N ALA A 49 -16.80 21.52 15.05
CA ALA A 49 -16.59 22.66 14.15
C ALA A 49 -15.51 22.33 13.11
N SER A 50 -15.39 23.19 12.10
CA SER A 50 -14.28 23.11 11.15
C SER A 50 -13.45 24.41 11.20
N GLY A 51 -12.15 24.27 11.00
CA GLY A 51 -11.21 25.39 10.98
C GLY A 51 -9.98 25.10 10.14
N SER A 52 -9.16 26.12 9.93
CA SER A 52 -7.85 25.90 9.30
C SER A 52 -6.84 25.37 10.33
N ALA A 53 -5.92 24.52 9.87
CA ALA A 53 -4.84 24.01 10.68
C ALA A 53 -3.51 24.10 9.94
N PHE A 54 -2.44 24.38 10.68
CA PHE A 54 -1.07 24.13 10.22
C PHE A 54 -0.57 22.84 10.86
N ARG A 55 0.09 22.01 10.07
CA ARG A 55 0.61 20.71 10.52
C ARG A 55 2.02 20.53 10.04
N PHE A 56 2.91 20.04 10.93
CA PHE A 56 4.19 19.47 10.56
C PHE A 56 4.05 17.96 10.44
N GLY A 57 4.60 17.37 9.36
CA GLY A 57 4.59 15.93 9.12
C GLY A 57 4.98 15.59 7.69
N ASN A 58 4.82 14.34 7.34
CA ASN A 58 4.98 13.89 5.96
C ASN A 58 3.80 14.35 5.11
N ALA A 59 4.07 14.73 3.86
CA ALA A 59 3.03 15.11 2.92
C ALA A 59 3.04 14.29 1.62
N MET A 60 4.21 13.84 1.17
CA MET A 60 4.31 13.00 -0.02
C MET A 60 4.51 11.52 0.30
N SER A 61 5.26 11.19 1.35
CA SER A 61 5.64 9.78 1.60
C SER A 61 5.62 9.46 3.09
N GLY A 62 5.14 8.27 3.46
CA GLY A 62 5.25 7.80 4.85
C GLY A 62 6.71 7.62 5.27
N ASN A 63 7.10 8.24 6.39
CA ASN A 63 8.41 8.07 7.01
C ASN A 63 8.66 6.61 7.38
N ARG A 64 9.87 6.12 7.11
CA ARG A 64 10.25 4.73 7.35
C ARG A 64 11.74 4.54 7.50
N TRP A 65 12.09 3.51 8.22
CA TRP A 65 13.42 2.92 8.22
C TRP A 65 13.31 1.41 8.25
N GLY A 66 14.31 0.70 7.80
CA GLY A 66 14.27 -0.75 7.79
C GLY A 66 15.60 -1.40 7.51
N LEU A 67 15.61 -2.69 7.72
CA LEU A 67 16.69 -3.62 7.38
C LEU A 67 16.17 -4.59 6.31
N LYS A 68 16.96 -4.81 5.29
CA LYS A 68 16.73 -5.87 4.29
C LYS A 68 18.02 -6.62 4.03
N GLY A 69 17.91 -7.88 3.75
CA GLY A 69 19.06 -8.70 3.44
C GLY A 69 18.76 -9.79 2.46
N SER A 70 19.84 -10.29 1.86
CA SER A 70 19.84 -11.43 0.96
C SER A 70 21.05 -12.30 1.23
N GLU A 71 20.84 -13.62 1.26
CA GLU A 71 21.88 -14.64 1.36
C GLU A 71 21.78 -15.55 0.12
N GLU A 72 22.85 -15.63 -0.64
CA GLU A 72 22.92 -16.48 -1.82
C GLU A 72 23.05 -17.97 -1.42
N LEU A 73 22.10 -18.79 -1.82
CA LEU A 73 22.06 -20.24 -1.53
C LEU A 73 22.63 -21.09 -2.67
N GLY A 74 23.05 -20.46 -3.76
CA GLY A 74 23.53 -21.13 -4.97
C GLY A 74 22.42 -21.43 -5.97
N GLY A 75 22.81 -21.73 -7.22
CA GLY A 75 21.87 -22.06 -8.31
C GLY A 75 20.88 -20.98 -8.67
N GLY A 76 21.14 -19.70 -8.34
CA GLY A 76 20.22 -18.58 -8.55
C GLY A 76 19.08 -18.51 -7.53
N LEU A 77 19.24 -19.18 -6.39
CA LEU A 77 18.32 -19.14 -5.24
C LEU A 77 18.94 -18.31 -4.13
N SER A 78 18.14 -17.45 -3.50
CA SER A 78 18.54 -16.62 -2.35
C SER A 78 17.46 -16.68 -1.26
N ALA A 79 17.90 -16.69 0.00
CA ALA A 79 17.05 -16.35 1.13
C ALA A 79 16.97 -14.83 1.26
N VAL A 80 15.78 -14.27 1.52
CA VAL A 80 15.57 -12.83 1.64
C VAL A 80 14.77 -12.50 2.88
N PHE A 81 15.05 -11.35 3.50
CA PHE A 81 14.23 -10.81 4.56
C PHE A 81 14.08 -9.29 4.42
N GLN A 82 13.02 -8.75 5.02
CA GLN A 82 12.82 -7.31 5.15
C GLN A 82 12.01 -7.01 6.41
N LEU A 83 12.52 -6.07 7.21
CA LEU A 83 11.85 -5.50 8.38
C LEU A 83 11.77 -4.00 8.17
N GLU A 84 10.55 -3.43 8.13
CA GLU A 84 10.35 -1.99 7.87
C GLU A 84 9.39 -1.39 8.88
N SER A 85 9.86 -0.38 9.60
CA SER A 85 9.10 0.44 10.54
C SER A 85 8.61 1.71 9.87
N GLY A 86 7.35 2.07 10.11
CA GLY A 86 6.83 3.40 9.82
C GLY A 86 6.80 4.23 11.09
N TYR A 87 7.00 5.54 11.00
CA TYR A 87 6.95 6.43 12.15
C TYR A 87 6.55 7.87 11.79
N SER A 88 6.16 8.63 12.81
CA SER A 88 5.90 10.05 12.69
C SER A 88 7.19 10.83 12.91
N LEU A 89 7.66 11.60 11.93
CA LEU A 89 8.85 12.43 12.08
C LEU A 89 8.63 13.54 13.12
N GLY A 90 7.40 14.03 13.26
CA GLY A 90 7.08 15.11 14.21
C GLY A 90 7.07 14.69 15.69
N THR A 91 6.86 13.39 15.98
CA THR A 91 6.72 12.89 17.36
C THR A 91 7.64 11.74 17.70
N GLY A 92 8.25 11.08 16.72
CA GLY A 92 9.06 9.88 16.90
C GLY A 92 8.23 8.61 17.17
N MET A 93 6.91 8.68 17.24
CA MET A 93 6.04 7.52 17.52
C MET A 93 5.99 6.56 16.34
N ALA A 94 5.98 5.25 16.63
CA ALA A 94 5.75 4.23 15.62
C ALA A 94 4.34 4.38 15.03
N ALA A 95 4.25 4.26 13.70
CA ALA A 95 2.98 4.29 12.96
C ALA A 95 2.32 2.89 12.93
N GLN A 96 1.30 2.70 12.08
CA GLN A 96 0.58 1.43 11.87
C GLN A 96 0.12 0.77 13.17
N GLY A 97 -0.45 1.56 14.09
CA GLY A 97 -0.94 1.09 15.38
C GLY A 97 0.17 0.79 16.40
N GLY A 98 1.30 1.49 16.33
CA GLY A 98 2.41 1.35 17.26
C GLY A 98 3.29 0.11 17.01
N ARG A 99 3.16 -0.53 15.85
CA ARG A 99 3.97 -1.72 15.52
C ARG A 99 5.41 -1.33 15.19
N GLU A 100 6.38 -2.08 15.73
CA GLU A 100 7.80 -1.89 15.43
C GLU A 100 8.11 -2.06 13.93
N PHE A 101 7.61 -3.13 13.32
CA PHE A 101 7.74 -3.35 11.86
C PHE A 101 6.36 -3.30 11.18
N GLY A 102 5.67 -2.18 11.35
CA GLY A 102 4.29 -2.01 10.93
C GLY A 102 4.08 -1.93 9.41
N ARG A 103 5.13 -1.68 8.62
CA ARG A 103 5.05 -1.60 7.17
C ARG A 103 5.33 -2.94 6.50
N THR A 104 6.43 -3.59 6.86
CA THR A 104 6.82 -4.89 6.29
C THR A 104 7.60 -5.69 7.34
N ALA A 105 7.27 -6.97 7.48
CA ALA A 105 8.00 -7.93 8.29
C ALA A 105 7.92 -9.30 7.59
N ILE A 106 8.93 -9.64 6.76
CA ILE A 106 8.91 -10.81 5.90
C ILE A 106 10.24 -11.57 5.89
N VAL A 107 10.11 -12.87 5.64
CA VAL A 107 11.17 -13.76 5.21
C VAL A 107 10.70 -14.48 3.94
N GLY A 108 11.63 -14.90 3.09
CA GLY A 108 11.25 -15.59 1.87
C GLY A 108 12.41 -16.20 1.09
N LEU A 109 12.05 -16.81 -0.03
CA LEU A 109 12.98 -17.34 -1.02
C LEU A 109 12.77 -16.64 -2.35
N SER A 110 13.85 -16.23 -2.99
CA SER A 110 13.87 -15.60 -4.30
C SER A 110 14.69 -16.44 -5.26
N SER A 111 14.15 -16.67 -6.44
CA SER A 111 14.82 -17.37 -7.53
C SER A 111 14.78 -16.54 -8.80
N THR A 112 15.90 -16.43 -9.49
CA THR A 112 15.98 -15.74 -10.79
C THR A 112 15.09 -16.39 -11.86
N ARG A 113 14.83 -17.70 -11.73
CA ARG A 113 14.02 -18.48 -12.68
C ARG A 113 12.57 -18.60 -12.27
N TRP A 114 12.30 -18.79 -10.97
CA TRP A 114 10.95 -19.15 -10.49
C TRP A 114 10.22 -18.02 -9.77
N GLY A 115 10.86 -16.85 -9.60
CA GLY A 115 10.28 -15.73 -8.88
C GLY A 115 10.50 -15.81 -7.37
N THR A 116 9.67 -15.11 -6.61
CA THR A 116 9.88 -14.90 -5.17
C THR A 116 8.66 -15.31 -4.37
N VAL A 117 8.85 -16.10 -3.32
CA VAL A 117 7.84 -16.39 -2.29
C VAL A 117 8.25 -15.67 -1.01
N ARG A 118 7.34 -14.88 -0.41
CA ARG A 118 7.55 -14.15 0.83
C ARG A 118 6.44 -14.50 1.82
N MET A 119 6.80 -14.63 3.10
CA MET A 119 5.88 -14.92 4.21
C MET A 119 5.99 -13.84 5.27
N GLY A 120 4.86 -13.44 5.85
CA GLY A 120 4.76 -12.43 6.91
C GLY A 120 3.85 -11.26 6.55
N ARG A 121 4.04 -10.12 7.26
CA ARG A 121 3.28 -8.90 7.05
C ARG A 121 3.82 -8.12 5.85
N GLN A 122 2.95 -7.79 4.89
CA GLN A 122 3.36 -7.15 3.63
C GLN A 122 2.21 -6.46 2.92
N TYR A 123 2.52 -5.67 1.90
CA TYR A 123 1.53 -5.13 0.97
C TYR A 123 0.95 -6.22 0.07
N ASP A 124 -0.27 -5.97 -0.40
CA ASP A 124 -0.92 -6.82 -1.39
C ASP A 124 -0.43 -6.52 -2.83
N PRO A 125 -0.71 -7.43 -3.79
CA PRO A 125 -0.32 -7.27 -5.19
C PRO A 125 -0.86 -6.01 -5.90
N LEU A 126 -2.01 -5.44 -5.49
CA LEU A 126 -2.53 -4.21 -6.09
C LEU A 126 -1.61 -3.03 -5.79
N VAL A 127 -1.15 -2.93 -4.53
CA VAL A 127 -0.19 -1.90 -4.13
C VAL A 127 1.15 -2.08 -4.85
N ASP A 128 1.65 -3.33 -4.93
CA ASP A 128 2.95 -3.59 -5.55
C ASP A 128 2.98 -3.30 -7.06
N LEU A 129 1.89 -3.59 -7.79
CA LEU A 129 1.88 -3.58 -9.25
C LEU A 129 1.02 -2.48 -9.87
N VAL A 130 -0.14 -2.14 -9.25
CA VAL A 130 -1.07 -1.18 -9.84
C VAL A 130 -0.79 0.23 -9.35
N SER A 131 -0.53 0.44 -8.03
CA SER A 131 -0.23 1.78 -7.49
C SER A 131 1.03 2.41 -8.10
N ALA A 132 1.98 1.61 -8.59
CA ALA A 132 3.16 2.10 -9.30
C ALA A 132 2.85 2.85 -10.60
N LEU A 133 1.63 2.70 -11.16
CA LEU A 133 1.19 3.33 -12.40
C LEU A 133 0.18 4.46 -12.17
N THR A 134 0.02 4.91 -10.96
CA THR A 134 -0.93 5.93 -10.55
C THR A 134 -0.21 7.21 -10.12
N GLU A 135 -0.94 8.31 -9.96
CA GLU A 135 -0.36 9.60 -9.62
C GLU A 135 0.30 9.63 -8.23
N ASP A 136 -0.19 8.82 -7.28
CA ASP A 136 0.42 8.64 -5.97
C ASP A 136 1.90 8.28 -6.05
N ALA A 137 2.31 7.49 -7.04
CA ALA A 137 3.70 7.13 -7.27
C ALA A 137 4.62 8.34 -7.51
N TYR A 138 4.07 9.50 -7.91
CA TYR A 138 4.81 10.73 -8.19
C TYR A 138 4.74 11.74 -7.05
N PHE A 139 3.54 11.97 -6.49
CA PHE A 139 3.30 13.04 -5.52
C PHE A 139 2.66 12.56 -4.20
N GLY A 140 2.43 11.27 -4.06
CA GLY A 140 2.12 10.61 -2.78
C GLY A 140 0.74 10.91 -2.22
N LEU A 141 0.64 10.84 -0.90
CA LEU A 141 -0.54 10.65 -0.05
C LEU A 141 -1.75 11.57 -0.31
N THR A 142 -1.57 12.75 -0.90
CA THR A 142 -2.67 13.66 -1.21
C THR A 142 -3.27 13.43 -2.58
N PHE A 143 -2.73 12.51 -3.37
CA PHE A 143 -3.11 12.26 -4.77
C PHE A 143 -3.93 10.99 -4.94
N GLY A 144 -4.48 10.44 -3.87
CA GLY A 144 -5.38 9.30 -3.85
C GLY A 144 -6.86 9.68 -3.72
N PRO A 145 -7.78 8.71 -3.88
CA PRO A 145 -9.22 8.92 -3.68
C PRO A 145 -9.56 9.19 -2.21
N PRO A 146 -10.78 9.67 -1.90
CA PRO A 146 -11.15 10.08 -0.55
C PRO A 146 -10.94 8.96 0.48
N GLY A 147 -10.06 9.22 1.46
CA GLY A 147 -9.79 8.31 2.57
C GLY A 147 -9.19 6.97 2.16
N ASP A 148 -8.49 6.91 1.05
CA ASP A 148 -7.84 5.70 0.50
C ASP A 148 -8.80 4.49 0.44
N VAL A 149 -10.07 4.73 0.03
CA VAL A 149 -11.13 3.70 0.06
C VAL A 149 -10.83 2.47 -0.78
N ASP A 150 -9.90 2.53 -1.70
CA ASP A 150 -9.49 1.46 -2.60
C ASP A 150 -8.04 0.98 -2.37
N ASN A 151 -7.41 1.41 -1.26
CA ASN A 151 -6.01 1.12 -0.94
C ASN A 151 -5.01 1.61 -2.01
N TYR A 152 -5.31 2.74 -2.63
CA TYR A 152 -4.50 3.36 -3.68
C TYR A 152 -3.13 3.82 -3.13
N ASP A 153 -3.14 4.45 -1.96
CA ASP A 153 -1.97 4.93 -1.23
C ASP A 153 -1.27 3.82 -0.44
N GLY A 154 -1.86 2.62 -0.39
CA GLY A 154 -1.32 1.49 0.35
C GLY A 154 -1.41 1.67 1.86
N SER A 155 -2.53 2.16 2.38
CA SER A 155 -2.77 2.30 3.82
C SER A 155 -2.95 0.96 4.53
N MET A 156 -3.45 -0.07 3.85
CA MET A 156 -3.61 -1.43 4.39
C MET A 156 -2.39 -2.32 4.12
N ARG A 157 -2.06 -3.17 5.07
CA ARG A 157 -1.11 -4.30 4.94
C ARG A 157 -1.81 -5.57 5.36
N VAL A 158 -1.37 -6.69 4.79
CA VAL A 158 -1.89 -8.02 5.11
C VAL A 158 -0.93 -8.73 6.06
N ASN A 159 -1.45 -9.17 7.20
CA ASN A 159 -0.74 -9.97 8.20
C ASN A 159 -0.85 -11.46 7.84
N ASN A 160 0.03 -12.29 8.42
CA ASN A 160 -0.01 -13.75 8.30
C ASN A 160 -0.15 -14.19 6.83
N ALA A 161 0.58 -13.55 5.92
CA ALA A 161 0.39 -13.72 4.50
C ALA A 161 1.53 -14.48 3.84
N ILE A 162 1.20 -15.22 2.79
CA ILE A 162 2.13 -15.76 1.81
C ILE A 162 1.87 -15.03 0.49
N LYS A 163 2.92 -14.52 -0.12
CA LYS A 163 2.86 -13.85 -1.43
C LYS A 163 3.87 -14.44 -2.40
N TYR A 164 3.41 -14.78 -3.58
CA TYR A 164 4.24 -15.13 -4.73
C TYR A 164 4.31 -13.95 -5.71
N THR A 165 5.50 -13.71 -6.25
CA THR A 165 5.71 -12.75 -7.35
C THR A 165 6.54 -13.44 -8.43
N SER A 166 6.05 -13.48 -9.66
CA SER A 166 6.74 -14.09 -10.80
C SER A 166 8.01 -13.32 -11.18
N PRO A 167 8.94 -13.93 -11.90
CA PRO A 167 9.93 -13.19 -12.67
C PRO A 167 9.25 -12.25 -13.67
N LEU A 168 9.99 -11.26 -14.16
CA LEU A 168 9.55 -10.46 -15.31
C LEU A 168 9.85 -11.23 -16.60
N VAL A 169 8.82 -11.62 -17.33
CA VAL A 169 8.95 -12.40 -18.57
C VAL A 169 8.24 -11.67 -19.71
N GLY A 170 8.97 -11.22 -20.71
CA GLY A 170 8.40 -10.50 -21.86
C GLY A 170 7.62 -9.24 -21.49
N GLY A 171 8.00 -8.55 -20.41
CA GLY A 171 7.28 -7.38 -19.88
C GLY A 171 6.14 -7.71 -18.91
N LEU A 172 5.74 -8.98 -18.77
CA LEU A 172 4.68 -9.43 -17.87
C LEU A 172 5.24 -9.81 -16.50
N ARG A 173 4.56 -9.36 -15.43
CA ARG A 173 4.74 -9.80 -14.05
C ARG A 173 3.39 -10.08 -13.42
N ILE A 174 3.31 -11.14 -12.64
CA ILE A 174 2.10 -11.54 -11.90
C ILE A 174 2.46 -11.70 -10.42
N ALA A 175 1.55 -11.32 -9.53
CA ALA A 175 1.68 -11.58 -8.11
C ALA A 175 0.35 -12.06 -7.54
N ALA A 176 0.41 -12.95 -6.53
CA ALA A 176 -0.74 -13.46 -5.80
C ALA A 176 -0.40 -13.54 -4.31
N LEU A 177 -1.37 -13.23 -3.46
CA LEU A 177 -1.24 -13.22 -2.01
C LEU A 177 -2.42 -13.96 -1.37
N TYR A 178 -2.13 -14.68 -0.28
CA TYR A 178 -3.13 -15.20 0.64
C TYR A 178 -2.73 -14.88 2.09
N GLY A 179 -3.62 -14.26 2.84
CA GLY A 179 -3.49 -13.95 4.25
C GLY A 179 -4.45 -14.81 5.08
N PHE A 180 -3.92 -15.52 6.07
CA PHE A 180 -4.68 -16.39 6.96
C PHE A 180 -5.40 -15.59 8.05
N GLY A 181 -6.68 -15.80 8.24
CA GLY A 181 -7.45 -15.17 9.31
C GLY A 181 -7.14 -15.72 10.71
N GLY A 182 -6.58 -16.94 10.81
CA GLY A 182 -6.14 -17.53 12.07
C GLY A 182 -7.26 -17.92 13.03
N VAL A 183 -8.52 -18.07 12.55
CA VAL A 183 -9.68 -18.37 13.39
C VAL A 183 -9.88 -19.88 13.50
N ALA A 184 -9.75 -20.44 14.70
CA ALA A 184 -9.95 -21.86 14.95
C ALA A 184 -11.39 -22.30 14.62
N GLY A 185 -11.53 -23.39 13.86
CA GLY A 185 -12.83 -23.90 13.41
C GLY A 185 -13.51 -23.11 12.30
N ALA A 186 -12.92 -22.00 11.83
CA ALA A 186 -13.48 -21.14 10.79
C ALA A 186 -12.37 -20.59 9.88
N THR A 187 -11.78 -21.45 9.06
CA THR A 187 -10.57 -21.16 8.26
C THR A 187 -10.74 -20.02 7.25
N SER A 188 -11.98 -19.75 6.79
CA SER A 188 -12.30 -18.64 5.89
C SER A 188 -12.58 -17.32 6.60
N ALA A 189 -12.77 -17.33 7.93
CA ALA A 189 -13.05 -16.10 8.68
C ALA A 189 -11.78 -15.25 8.78
N GLY A 190 -11.87 -13.97 8.40
CA GLY A 190 -10.76 -13.03 8.44
C GLY A 190 -9.68 -13.23 7.37
N GLN A 191 -9.86 -14.17 6.43
CA GLN A 191 -8.92 -14.38 5.33
C GLN A 191 -8.87 -13.19 4.37
N THR A 192 -7.72 -13.01 3.73
CA THR A 192 -7.53 -12.04 2.64
C THR A 192 -6.86 -12.73 1.46
N TRP A 193 -7.26 -12.42 0.25
CA TRP A 193 -6.54 -12.84 -0.94
C TRP A 193 -6.49 -11.72 -1.97
N SER A 194 -5.46 -11.72 -2.77
CA SER A 194 -5.27 -10.71 -3.81
C SER A 194 -4.46 -11.28 -4.96
N VAL A 195 -4.75 -10.83 -6.18
CA VAL A 195 -4.00 -11.15 -7.39
C VAL A 195 -3.89 -9.92 -8.26
N ALA A 196 -2.72 -9.68 -8.84
CA ALA A 196 -2.51 -8.61 -9.81
C ALA A 196 -1.49 -9.02 -10.88
N GLY A 197 -1.61 -8.37 -12.03
CA GLY A 197 -0.65 -8.47 -13.12
C GLY A 197 -0.28 -7.10 -13.66
N SER A 198 0.98 -6.94 -14.09
CA SER A 198 1.44 -5.75 -14.81
C SER A 198 2.13 -6.15 -16.10
N TYR A 199 1.96 -5.33 -17.11
CA TYR A 199 2.60 -5.50 -18.42
C TYR A 199 3.17 -4.17 -18.90
N ALA A 200 4.42 -4.22 -19.37
CA ALA A 200 5.11 -3.07 -19.93
C ALA A 200 5.66 -3.40 -21.33
N TYR A 201 5.38 -2.52 -22.28
CA TYR A 201 5.89 -2.63 -23.65
C TYR A 201 6.21 -1.23 -24.21
N GLY A 202 7.47 -1.01 -24.52
CA GLY A 202 7.94 0.30 -24.97
C GLY A 202 7.64 1.40 -23.96
N SER A 203 6.90 2.41 -24.38
CA SER A 203 6.46 3.53 -23.53
C SER A 203 5.18 3.26 -22.75
N PHE A 204 4.50 2.16 -23.01
CA PHE A 204 3.21 1.83 -22.39
C PHE A 204 3.38 0.86 -21.23
N SER A 205 2.67 1.13 -20.13
CA SER A 205 2.57 0.23 -18.98
C SER A 205 1.11 0.15 -18.54
N VAL A 206 0.65 -1.04 -18.20
CA VAL A 206 -0.69 -1.29 -17.66
C VAL A 206 -0.60 -2.32 -16.53
N ALA A 207 -1.44 -2.18 -15.53
CA ALA A 207 -1.60 -3.18 -14.48
C ALA A 207 -3.05 -3.25 -14.04
N ALA A 208 -3.48 -4.45 -13.64
CA ALA A 208 -4.81 -4.67 -13.09
C ALA A 208 -4.75 -5.75 -12.03
N GLY A 209 -5.72 -5.74 -11.10
CA GLY A 209 -5.81 -6.77 -10.09
C GLY A 209 -7.09 -6.71 -9.29
N TYR A 210 -7.21 -7.69 -8.40
CA TYR A 210 -8.34 -7.86 -7.51
C TYR A 210 -7.88 -8.23 -6.10
N PHE A 211 -8.56 -7.68 -5.11
CA PHE A 211 -8.34 -7.90 -3.69
C PHE A 211 -9.66 -8.22 -3.01
N SER A 212 -9.65 -9.16 -2.07
CA SER A 212 -10.81 -9.50 -1.24
C SER A 212 -10.36 -9.80 0.18
N ALA A 213 -10.97 -9.12 1.15
CA ALA A 213 -10.77 -9.39 2.58
C ALA A 213 -12.11 -9.68 3.26
N ASN A 214 -12.19 -10.79 3.98
CA ASN A 214 -13.31 -11.13 4.83
C ASN A 214 -13.16 -10.43 6.19
N GLY A 215 -14.21 -9.74 6.66
CA GLY A 215 -14.19 -8.93 7.89
C GLY A 215 -14.06 -9.74 9.18
N GLY A 216 -14.02 -11.07 9.09
CA GLY A 216 -13.94 -11.95 10.24
C GLY A 216 -15.29 -12.12 10.95
N ASN A 217 -15.27 -12.79 12.11
CA ASN A 217 -16.49 -13.15 12.86
C ASN A 217 -16.57 -12.48 14.24
N THR A 218 -15.70 -11.51 14.53
CA THR A 218 -15.73 -10.78 15.80
C THR A 218 -16.89 -9.79 15.83
N MET A 219 -17.65 -9.79 16.93
CA MET A 219 -18.79 -8.90 17.17
C MET A 219 -18.53 -8.06 18.41
N ASN A 220 -19.08 -6.85 18.47
CA ASN A 220 -19.14 -6.07 19.69
C ASN A 220 -20.28 -6.53 20.61
N GLY A 221 -20.42 -5.93 21.80
CA GLY A 221 -21.45 -6.28 22.77
C GLY A 221 -22.91 -6.05 22.28
N ALA A 222 -23.11 -5.33 21.19
CA ALA A 222 -24.41 -5.13 20.54
C ALA A 222 -24.66 -6.10 19.37
N GLY A 223 -23.80 -7.10 19.16
CA GLY A 223 -23.92 -8.05 18.06
C GLY A 223 -23.56 -7.48 16.70
N VAL A 224 -22.95 -6.31 16.64
CA VAL A 224 -22.48 -5.68 15.41
C VAL A 224 -21.05 -6.14 15.11
N ARG A 225 -20.79 -6.50 13.85
CA ARG A 225 -19.48 -6.93 13.37
C ARG A 225 -18.43 -5.86 13.62
N THR A 226 -17.25 -6.29 14.09
CA THR A 226 -16.03 -5.49 14.13
C THR A 226 -15.00 -6.06 13.17
N TRP A 227 -14.18 -5.19 12.57
CA TRP A 227 -13.17 -5.63 11.61
C TRP A 227 -12.09 -6.49 12.28
N SER A 228 -11.95 -7.74 11.86
CA SER A 228 -10.98 -8.70 12.38
C SER A 228 -10.33 -9.54 11.27
N ALA A 229 -10.19 -8.94 10.08
CA ALA A 229 -9.50 -9.56 8.95
C ALA A 229 -7.98 -9.67 9.20
N SER A 230 -7.30 -10.45 8.37
CA SER A 230 -5.84 -10.48 8.32
C SER A 230 -5.23 -9.19 7.79
N THR A 231 -6.03 -8.24 7.28
CA THR A 231 -5.57 -6.91 6.88
C THR A 231 -5.83 -5.86 7.95
N ASP A 232 -5.07 -4.75 7.90
CA ASP A 232 -5.37 -3.56 8.66
C ASP A 232 -6.78 -3.05 8.31
N SER A 233 -7.44 -2.35 9.25
CA SER A 233 -8.75 -1.77 9.01
C SER A 233 -8.65 -0.54 8.10
N PRO A 234 -9.43 -0.45 7.01
CA PRO A 234 -9.47 0.73 6.15
C PRO A 234 -10.44 1.81 6.64
N PHE A 235 -11.20 1.57 7.73
CA PHE A 235 -12.35 2.38 8.13
C PHE A 235 -11.97 3.46 9.15
N ASN A 236 -11.14 4.41 8.76
CA ASN A 236 -10.59 5.44 9.64
C ASN A 236 -10.93 6.87 9.23
N THR A 237 -11.78 7.05 8.21
CA THR A 237 -12.10 8.37 7.66
C THR A 237 -13.60 8.63 7.60
N ALA A 238 -14.00 9.91 7.50
CA ALA A 238 -15.40 10.31 7.35
C ALA A 238 -16.06 9.74 6.06
N ALA A 239 -15.28 9.33 5.06
CA ALA A 239 -15.82 8.73 3.85
C ALA A 239 -16.31 7.29 4.08
N ASN A 240 -15.67 6.52 4.97
CA ASN A 240 -15.87 5.07 5.05
C ASN A 240 -16.09 4.50 6.46
N VAL A 241 -16.00 5.29 7.52
CA VAL A 241 -16.15 4.84 8.92
C VAL A 241 -17.47 4.09 9.17
N GLY A 242 -18.56 4.49 8.52
CA GLY A 242 -19.88 3.87 8.64
C GLY A 242 -19.99 2.47 8.02
N PHE A 243 -18.97 2.04 7.28
CA PHE A 243 -18.92 0.71 6.67
C PHE A 243 -18.02 -0.27 7.43
N ALA A 244 -17.54 0.09 8.64
CA ALA A 244 -16.62 -0.74 9.43
C ALA A 244 -17.18 -2.10 9.83
N SER A 245 -18.51 -2.27 9.85
CA SER A 245 -19.18 -3.55 10.13
C SER A 245 -19.40 -4.43 8.90
N THR A 246 -18.75 -4.14 7.78
CA THR A 246 -18.87 -4.94 6.55
C THR A 246 -18.42 -6.39 6.77
N HIS A 247 -19.10 -7.34 6.10
CA HIS A 247 -18.69 -8.74 6.04
C HIS A 247 -17.46 -8.93 5.16
N ALA A 248 -17.37 -8.18 4.04
CA ALA A 248 -16.22 -8.26 3.15
C ALA A 248 -15.96 -6.93 2.45
N VAL A 249 -14.67 -6.69 2.16
CA VAL A 249 -14.19 -5.63 1.27
C VAL A 249 -13.61 -6.26 0.03
N ASN A 250 -14.12 -5.86 -1.14
CA ASN A 250 -13.62 -6.29 -2.43
C ASN A 250 -13.15 -5.08 -3.24
N ILE A 251 -11.94 -5.14 -3.79
CA ILE A 251 -11.36 -4.05 -4.57
C ILE A 251 -10.90 -4.58 -5.93
N ALA A 252 -11.41 -4.01 -7.01
CA ALA A 252 -10.89 -4.20 -8.37
C ALA A 252 -10.22 -2.91 -8.82
N ARG A 253 -9.01 -2.99 -9.38
CA ARG A 253 -8.26 -1.83 -9.86
C ARG A 253 -7.59 -2.12 -11.19
N ILE A 254 -7.56 -1.10 -12.05
CA ILE A 254 -6.76 -1.05 -13.26
C ILE A 254 -6.14 0.33 -13.39
N ALA A 255 -4.89 0.40 -13.81
CA ALA A 255 -4.21 1.65 -14.12
C ALA A 255 -3.27 1.45 -15.30
N GLY A 256 -3.03 2.52 -16.05
CA GLY A 256 -2.07 2.53 -17.14
C GLY A 256 -1.44 3.90 -17.31
N GLN A 257 -0.24 3.90 -17.85
CA GLN A 257 0.49 5.12 -18.18
C GLN A 257 1.24 5.01 -19.50
N TYR A 258 1.47 6.14 -20.12
CA TYR A 258 2.25 6.29 -21.33
C TYR A 258 3.33 7.35 -21.14
N ALA A 259 4.59 6.97 -21.38
CA ALA A 259 5.75 7.86 -21.30
C ALA A 259 6.15 8.33 -22.70
N ALA A 260 6.08 9.66 -22.96
CA ALA A 260 6.39 10.26 -24.25
C ALA A 260 7.40 11.42 -24.06
N GLY A 261 8.67 11.14 -24.24
CA GLY A 261 9.73 12.11 -23.99
C GLY A 261 9.76 12.58 -22.53
N ALA A 262 9.49 13.85 -22.30
CA ALA A 262 9.41 14.40 -20.94
C ALA A 262 8.04 14.22 -20.27
N TRP A 263 7.02 13.82 -21.01
CA TRP A 263 5.67 13.62 -20.51
C TRP A 263 5.45 12.19 -20.00
N THR A 264 4.72 12.06 -18.91
CA THR A 264 4.05 10.83 -18.50
C THR A 264 2.59 11.14 -18.23
N VAL A 265 1.70 10.51 -18.97
CA VAL A 265 0.27 10.63 -18.76
C VAL A 265 -0.28 9.28 -18.35
N GLY A 266 -1.28 9.28 -17.46
CA GLY A 266 -1.85 8.05 -16.99
C GLY A 266 -3.31 8.22 -16.58
N ALA A 267 -3.99 7.08 -16.46
CA ALA A 267 -5.36 6.99 -16.01
C ALA A 267 -5.56 5.70 -15.22
N GLY A 268 -6.53 5.72 -14.31
CA GLY A 268 -6.90 4.58 -13.50
C GLY A 268 -8.41 4.51 -13.25
N TYR A 269 -8.85 3.32 -12.91
CA TYR A 269 -10.19 3.08 -12.39
C TYR A 269 -10.14 2.07 -11.27
N SER A 270 -10.89 2.33 -10.20
CA SER A 270 -11.10 1.38 -9.12
C SER A 270 -12.58 1.23 -8.77
N ARG A 271 -12.89 0.06 -8.22
CA ARG A 271 -14.19 -0.24 -7.63
C ARG A 271 -13.99 -0.99 -6.33
N THR A 272 -14.40 -0.37 -5.24
CA THR A 272 -14.40 -0.95 -3.89
C THR A 272 -15.82 -1.28 -3.49
N GLU A 273 -16.08 -2.51 -3.08
CA GLU A 273 -17.38 -2.96 -2.61
C GLU A 273 -17.31 -3.30 -1.12
N TYR A 274 -18.21 -2.72 -0.35
CA TYR A 274 -18.50 -3.10 1.03
C TYR A 274 -19.75 -4.00 1.04
N VAL A 275 -19.54 -5.27 1.40
CA VAL A 275 -20.57 -6.30 1.37
C VAL A 275 -21.12 -6.51 2.78
N PRO A 276 -22.36 -6.12 3.09
CA PRO A 276 -22.95 -6.35 4.40
C PRO A 276 -23.44 -7.78 4.59
N ASP A 277 -23.72 -8.12 5.85
CA ASP A 277 -24.50 -9.28 6.27
C ASP A 277 -25.42 -8.91 7.45
N GLY A 278 -26.05 -9.91 8.10
CA GLY A 278 -26.98 -9.68 9.20
C GLY A 278 -26.37 -9.03 10.44
N ALA A 279 -25.04 -9.00 10.58
CA ALA A 279 -24.31 -8.34 11.66
C ALA A 279 -23.78 -6.93 11.30
N SER A 280 -24.09 -6.44 10.10
CA SER A 280 -23.68 -5.11 9.64
C SER A 280 -24.70 -4.05 10.04
N VAL A 281 -24.25 -2.83 10.36
CA VAL A 281 -25.15 -1.67 10.63
C VAL A 281 -25.82 -1.15 9.36
N PHE A 282 -25.40 -1.58 8.20
CA PHE A 282 -26.02 -1.27 6.90
C PHE A 282 -26.39 -2.58 6.18
N GLN A 283 -27.42 -2.54 5.30
CA GLN A 283 -27.98 -3.75 4.70
C GLN A 283 -27.83 -3.80 3.17
N VAL A 284 -27.40 -2.72 2.56
CA VAL A 284 -27.27 -2.60 1.10
C VAL A 284 -25.80 -2.61 0.71
N ARG A 285 -25.41 -3.53 -0.19
CA ARG A 285 -24.06 -3.54 -0.77
C ARG A 285 -23.73 -2.14 -1.31
N THR A 286 -22.62 -1.61 -0.83
CA THR A 286 -22.22 -0.23 -1.11
C THR A 286 -20.92 -0.22 -1.89
N ARG A 287 -20.81 0.69 -2.85
CA ARG A 287 -19.69 0.74 -3.78
C ARG A 287 -19.15 2.14 -3.89
N PHE A 288 -17.83 2.24 -3.73
CA PHE A 288 -17.07 3.38 -4.22
C PHE A 288 -16.49 3.02 -5.58
N ASN A 289 -16.64 3.91 -6.53
CA ASN A 289 -15.94 3.84 -7.81
C ASN A 289 -15.13 5.11 -7.96
N ASP A 290 -13.88 4.99 -8.39
CA ASP A 290 -12.99 6.11 -8.63
C ASP A 290 -12.45 6.05 -10.04
N GLY A 291 -12.53 7.17 -10.75
CA GLY A 291 -11.87 7.39 -12.03
C GLY A 291 -10.84 8.47 -11.88
N SER A 292 -9.61 8.20 -12.27
CA SER A 292 -8.48 9.14 -12.14
C SER A 292 -7.74 9.33 -13.45
N ALA A 293 -7.17 10.53 -13.63
CA ALA A 293 -6.25 10.82 -14.72
C ALA A 293 -5.20 11.83 -14.27
N PHE A 294 -3.99 11.70 -14.79
CA PHE A 294 -2.88 12.58 -14.46
C PHE A 294 -1.97 12.86 -15.63
N ALA A 295 -1.22 13.95 -15.53
CA ALA A 295 -0.14 14.30 -16.43
C ALA A 295 1.05 14.86 -15.65
N ASN A 296 2.22 14.28 -15.87
CA ASN A 296 3.48 14.74 -15.31
C ASN A 296 4.41 15.19 -16.42
N TYR A 297 5.14 16.24 -16.17
CA TYR A 297 6.15 16.78 -17.09
C TYR A 297 7.49 16.97 -16.37
N ARG A 298 8.55 16.38 -16.91
CA ARG A 298 9.90 16.48 -16.38
C ARG A 298 10.70 17.54 -17.12
N ILE A 299 11.13 18.57 -16.38
CA ILE A 299 11.93 19.67 -16.89
C ILE A 299 13.40 19.38 -16.56
N GLY A 300 14.18 19.03 -17.57
CA GLY A 300 15.55 18.59 -17.37
C GLY A 300 15.64 17.30 -16.54
N ALA A 301 16.68 17.18 -15.73
CA ALA A 301 16.93 16.00 -14.89
C ALA A 301 16.38 16.12 -13.46
N ALA A 302 16.02 17.33 -13.02
CA ALA A 302 15.80 17.62 -11.61
C ALA A 302 14.36 18.01 -11.25
N LEU A 303 13.59 18.59 -12.16
CA LEU A 303 12.27 19.15 -11.85
C LEU A 303 11.17 18.28 -12.45
N ASN A 304 10.23 17.83 -11.62
CA ASN A 304 8.99 17.16 -12.04
C ASN A 304 7.78 18.02 -11.63
N VAL A 305 6.86 18.22 -12.54
CA VAL A 305 5.60 18.97 -12.34
C VAL A 305 4.47 18.09 -12.75
N GLY A 306 3.41 18.01 -11.95
CA GLY A 306 2.28 17.17 -12.24
C GLY A 306 0.95 17.77 -11.83
N ILE A 307 -0.09 17.31 -12.50
CA ILE A 307 -1.49 17.57 -12.18
C ILE A 307 -2.27 16.28 -12.27
N GLY A 308 -3.30 16.14 -11.45
CA GLY A 308 -4.21 15.00 -11.49
C GLY A 308 -5.59 15.35 -11.03
N TYR A 309 -6.51 14.48 -11.39
CA TYR A 309 -7.91 14.62 -11.05
C TYR A 309 -8.51 13.27 -10.71
N HIS A 310 -9.31 13.24 -9.63
CA HIS A 310 -10.10 12.10 -9.21
C HIS A 310 -11.59 12.47 -9.20
N TYR A 311 -12.40 11.58 -9.73
CA TYR A 311 -13.84 11.58 -9.57
C TYR A 311 -14.27 10.29 -8.91
N THR A 312 -14.67 10.39 -7.63
CA THR A 312 -15.14 9.24 -6.85
C THR A 312 -16.64 9.35 -6.62
N TRP A 313 -17.39 8.27 -6.84
CA TRP A 313 -18.81 8.23 -6.50
C TRP A 313 -19.17 7.00 -5.68
N LEU A 314 -19.98 7.24 -4.66
CA LEU A 314 -20.55 6.26 -3.74
C LEU A 314 -21.98 5.95 -4.15
N ALA A 315 -22.32 4.66 -4.20
CA ALA A 315 -23.68 4.18 -4.47
C ALA A 315 -24.01 2.95 -3.60
N GLY A 316 -25.23 2.91 -3.06
CA GLY A 316 -25.71 1.81 -2.23
C GLY A 316 -26.50 2.27 -1.02
N ALA A 317 -26.03 2.01 0.18
CA ALA A 317 -26.68 2.44 1.44
C ALA A 317 -26.79 3.97 1.55
N SER A 318 -25.88 4.69 0.90
CA SER A 318 -25.91 6.14 0.72
C SER A 318 -25.36 6.50 -0.67
N ALA A 319 -25.37 7.79 -1.03
CA ALA A 319 -24.88 8.27 -2.31
C ALA A 319 -24.11 9.59 -2.10
N ALA A 320 -22.88 9.62 -2.59
CA ALA A 320 -22.01 10.77 -2.53
C ALA A 320 -21.14 10.88 -3.79
N HIS A 321 -20.66 12.08 -4.05
CA HIS A 321 -19.71 12.37 -5.11
C HIS A 321 -18.57 13.21 -4.57
N TYR A 322 -17.35 12.89 -5.00
CA TYR A 322 -16.14 13.60 -4.62
C TYR A 322 -15.39 13.99 -5.90
N HIS A 323 -15.04 15.26 -5.99
CA HIS A 323 -14.19 15.80 -7.04
C HIS A 323 -12.89 16.27 -6.39
N GLN A 324 -11.76 15.77 -6.82
CA GLN A 324 -10.46 16.15 -6.29
C GLN A 324 -9.53 16.57 -7.41
N LEU A 325 -8.93 17.75 -7.26
CA LEU A 325 -7.90 18.28 -8.14
C LEU A 325 -6.59 18.34 -7.36
N ASN A 326 -5.53 17.87 -7.99
CA ASN A 326 -4.20 17.79 -7.42
C ASN A 326 -3.18 18.51 -8.30
N ALA A 327 -2.17 19.13 -7.69
CA ALA A 327 -1.01 19.69 -8.38
C ALA A 327 0.25 19.51 -7.53
N GLY A 328 1.37 19.22 -8.15
CA GLY A 328 2.63 19.01 -7.47
C GLY A 328 3.84 19.47 -8.26
N VAL A 329 4.87 19.85 -7.52
CA VAL A 329 6.21 20.17 -8.03
C VAL A 329 7.21 19.46 -7.10
N ASP A 330 8.15 18.73 -7.69
CA ASP A 330 9.22 18.02 -6.97
C ASP A 330 10.57 18.36 -7.63
N TYR A 331 11.49 18.91 -6.86
CA TYR A 331 12.82 19.32 -7.32
C TYR A 331 13.92 18.51 -6.64
N LEU A 332 14.64 17.71 -7.42
CA LEU A 332 15.74 16.89 -6.97
C LEU A 332 16.98 17.74 -6.71
N LEU A 333 17.37 17.91 -5.45
CA LEU A 333 18.66 18.49 -5.05
C LEU A 333 19.80 17.48 -5.27
N SER A 334 19.49 16.18 -5.14
CA SER A 334 20.39 15.06 -5.41
C SER A 334 19.57 13.81 -5.74
N LYS A 335 20.24 12.67 -6.00
CA LYS A 335 19.56 11.35 -6.15
C LYS A 335 18.79 10.90 -4.91
N ARG A 336 19.08 11.48 -3.73
CA ARG A 336 18.52 11.07 -2.43
C ARG A 336 17.73 12.16 -1.72
N THR A 337 17.86 13.41 -2.16
CA THR A 337 17.26 14.58 -1.50
C THR A 337 16.46 15.36 -2.52
N ASP A 338 15.21 15.64 -2.17
CA ASP A 338 14.32 16.49 -2.95
C ASP A 338 13.55 17.47 -2.06
N VAL A 339 13.12 18.58 -2.65
CA VAL A 339 12.19 19.55 -2.06
C VAL A 339 10.96 19.64 -2.94
N TYR A 340 9.80 19.74 -2.32
CA TYR A 340 8.54 19.67 -3.04
C TYR A 340 7.52 20.70 -2.55
N ALA A 341 6.57 21.00 -3.42
CA ALA A 341 5.32 21.68 -3.08
C ALA A 341 4.17 20.93 -3.72
N ILE A 342 3.12 20.69 -2.94
CA ILE A 342 1.90 20.00 -3.40
C ILE A 342 0.66 20.77 -2.97
N ALA A 343 -0.38 20.70 -3.77
CA ALA A 343 -1.70 21.24 -3.45
C ALA A 343 -2.77 20.26 -3.88
N ALA A 344 -3.79 20.10 -3.05
CA ALA A 344 -4.97 19.31 -3.36
C ALA A 344 -6.22 20.07 -2.91
N PHE A 345 -7.27 20.05 -3.73
CA PHE A 345 -8.60 20.56 -3.41
C PHE A 345 -9.63 19.47 -3.66
N GLN A 346 -10.47 19.21 -2.66
CA GLN A 346 -11.57 18.27 -2.79
C GLN A 346 -12.90 18.91 -2.42
N ARG A 347 -13.95 18.55 -3.17
CA ARG A 347 -15.35 18.87 -2.88
C ARG A 347 -16.15 17.57 -2.84
N ALA A 348 -16.84 17.35 -1.72
CA ALA A 348 -17.81 16.30 -1.51
C ALA A 348 -19.24 16.82 -1.66
N SER A 349 -20.17 15.96 -2.08
CA SER A 349 -21.61 16.22 -2.12
C SER A 349 -22.40 14.94 -1.88
N GLY A 350 -23.64 15.06 -1.40
CA GLY A 350 -24.48 13.92 -1.05
C GLY A 350 -24.30 13.45 0.39
N THR A 351 -24.45 12.16 0.64
CA THR A 351 -24.43 11.57 1.99
C THR A 351 -23.57 10.32 2.05
N THR A 352 -22.93 10.08 3.20
CA THR A 352 -22.28 8.82 3.56
C THR A 352 -22.92 8.25 4.83
N LEU A 353 -22.33 7.22 5.45
CA LEU A 353 -22.78 6.69 6.72
C LEU A 353 -21.84 7.14 7.86
N GLY A 354 -22.42 7.56 8.96
CA GLY A 354 -21.73 7.70 10.23
C GLY A 354 -21.38 6.34 10.84
N ALA A 355 -20.56 6.33 11.89
CA ALA A 355 -20.14 5.10 12.58
C ALA A 355 -21.30 4.26 13.15
N ASP A 356 -22.44 4.90 13.44
CA ASP A 356 -23.68 4.28 13.91
C ASP A 356 -24.60 3.77 12.79
N GLY A 357 -24.17 3.91 11.51
CA GLY A 357 -24.96 3.54 10.33
C GLY A 357 -25.99 4.60 9.91
N THR A 358 -26.11 5.73 10.59
CA THR A 358 -26.99 6.82 10.17
C THR A 358 -26.43 7.57 8.96
N ARG A 359 -27.32 8.13 8.13
CA ARG A 359 -26.89 8.96 7.01
C ARG A 359 -26.42 10.32 7.49
N VAL A 360 -25.23 10.69 7.10
CA VAL A 360 -24.60 11.99 7.38
C VAL A 360 -24.20 12.68 6.09
N THR A 361 -24.12 14.01 6.08
CA THR A 361 -23.58 14.76 4.94
C THR A 361 -22.16 14.31 4.64
N ALA A 362 -21.87 14.06 3.36
CA ALA A 362 -20.54 13.70 2.92
C ALA A 362 -19.54 14.84 3.18
N GLN A 363 -18.45 14.52 3.83
CA GLN A 363 -17.36 15.44 4.13
C GLN A 363 -16.18 15.16 3.22
N ALA A 364 -15.41 16.20 2.89
CA ALA A 364 -14.19 16.03 2.13
C ALA A 364 -13.12 15.28 2.95
N VAL A 365 -12.35 14.42 2.29
CA VAL A 365 -11.24 13.65 2.85
C VAL A 365 -10.20 13.47 1.76
N ILE A 366 -9.15 14.25 1.76
CA ILE A 366 -8.12 14.21 0.71
C ILE A 366 -7.17 13.03 0.98
N GLY A 367 -7.14 12.05 0.07
CA GLY A 367 -6.25 10.89 0.09
C GLY A 367 -6.18 10.19 1.45
N ASP A 368 -5.00 9.70 1.82
CA ASP A 368 -4.65 9.17 3.16
C ASP A 368 -3.90 10.22 4.01
N TYR A 369 -4.17 11.50 3.83
CA TYR A 369 -3.46 12.56 4.57
C TYR A 369 -3.79 12.58 6.06
N GLY A 370 -4.84 11.88 6.48
CA GLY A 370 -5.18 11.64 7.89
C GLY A 370 -5.85 12.82 8.60
N LEU A 371 -6.47 13.74 7.85
CA LEU A 371 -7.28 14.83 8.42
C LEU A 371 -8.65 14.86 7.71
N ASN A 372 -9.68 14.46 8.44
CA ASN A 372 -11.06 14.65 7.98
C ASN A 372 -11.40 16.14 7.93
N ALA A 373 -12.19 16.54 6.95
CA ALA A 373 -12.79 17.87 6.97
C ALA A 373 -14.00 17.90 7.91
N GLY A 374 -14.23 19.03 8.59
CA GLY A 374 -15.51 19.32 9.22
C GLY A 374 -16.51 19.95 8.24
N ALA A 375 -16.29 19.84 6.93
CA ALA A 375 -17.06 20.47 5.86
C ALA A 375 -17.02 19.62 4.58
N ASN A 376 -17.83 20.01 3.60
CA ASN A 376 -17.87 19.35 2.29
C ASN A 376 -16.76 19.77 1.32
N THR A 377 -15.87 20.68 1.74
CA THR A 377 -14.67 21.06 0.98
C THR A 377 -13.43 21.01 1.86
N GLN A 378 -12.30 20.69 1.25
CA GLN A 378 -10.99 20.74 1.91
C GLN A 378 -9.92 21.18 0.90
N THR A 379 -8.97 21.96 1.35
CA THR A 379 -7.75 22.30 0.61
C THR A 379 -6.55 21.92 1.46
N ILE A 380 -5.58 21.27 0.87
CA ILE A 380 -4.27 21.02 1.45
C ILE A 380 -3.23 21.68 0.57
N VAL A 381 -2.33 22.47 1.17
CA VAL A 381 -1.12 22.98 0.51
C VAL A 381 0.05 22.67 1.41
N ALA A 382 1.03 21.96 0.88
CA ALA A 382 2.21 21.56 1.67
C ALA A 382 3.50 21.86 0.91
N ILE A 383 4.52 22.22 1.67
CA ILE A 383 5.91 22.31 1.21
C ILE A 383 6.77 21.45 2.12
N GLY A 384 7.74 20.75 1.57
CA GLY A 384 8.56 19.84 2.35
C GLY A 384 9.84 19.42 1.66
N MET A 385 10.54 18.54 2.36
CA MET A 385 11.80 17.94 1.90
C MET A 385 11.77 16.44 2.21
N ARG A 386 12.31 15.65 1.28
CA ARG A 386 12.56 14.23 1.50
C ARG A 386 14.05 13.91 1.45
N GLN A 387 14.46 12.99 2.31
CA GLN A 387 15.81 12.44 2.32
C GLN A 387 15.73 10.91 2.34
N ARG A 388 16.42 10.25 1.42
CA ARG A 388 16.58 8.78 1.35
C ARG A 388 18.00 8.39 1.75
N PHE A 389 18.15 7.32 2.51
CA PHE A 389 19.45 6.81 2.94
C PHE A 389 19.55 5.30 2.86
#